data_495bd84d52c928a6939cf1de2ffd7edc
#
_entry.id   495bd84d52c928a6939cf1de2ffd7edc
#
_cell.length_a   1.000
_cell.length_b   1.000
_cell.length_c   1.000
_cell.angle_alpha   90.00
_cell.angle_beta   90.00
_cell.angle_gamma   90.00
#
_symmetry.space_group_name_H-M   'P 1'
#
loop_
_entity.id
_entity.type
_entity.pdbx_description
1 polymer ?
#
loop_
_entity_poly.entity_id
_entity_poly.type
_entity_poly.pdbx_seq_one_letter_code
_entity_poly.pdbx_strand_id
1 'polypeptide(L)'
;MKKITALALTSAMVLSLAACGGSSSDTKTSDDSKKASNSDVEYVKDKGTLVVGITDFEPMDYKNDKDEWIGFDADMAKAFAKSLGVDAEFVEIDWDNKVMELDGKTIDCVWNGMTLTDEVTSAMACTSAYCNNAQVVVVPSDKADKYQDKDSLKDLSFAVESGSAGEKAVSGEGYDYTAVSSQSDALMEVAAGTSDAAVIDLLMAGAMVGKGTGYENLTHTVELTTEKYGVGFRKGSDLADKLNEFFKTSYNDGSMKKCAETYGVQDALIEQK
;
A
#
# COMPACT_ATOMS: atom_id res chain seq x y z
N MET A 1 -46.99 26.65 30.85
CA MET A 1 -48.43 26.32 30.61
C MET A 1 -48.65 26.18 29.10
N LYS A 2 -49.30 25.14 28.67
CA LYS A 2 -49.79 24.66 27.35
C LYS A 2 -48.89 23.52 26.80
N LYS A 3 -49.18 22.27 27.17
CA LYS A 3 -50.19 21.26 26.74
C LYS A 3 -49.77 20.62 25.39
N ILE A 4 -49.17 19.48 25.48
CA ILE A 4 -49.36 18.11 24.98
C ILE A 4 -50.46 17.95 23.91
N THR A 5 -50.15 17.37 22.76
CA THR A 5 -51.07 16.46 22.09
C THR A 5 -50.27 15.36 21.34
N ALA A 6 -50.40 14.13 21.82
CA ALA A 6 -50.05 12.90 21.16
C ALA A 6 -51.13 12.54 20.15
N LEU A 7 -50.78 11.99 19.00
CA LEU A 7 -51.72 11.33 18.13
C LEU A 7 -51.14 9.98 17.68
N ALA A 8 -51.63 8.93 18.27
CA ALA A 8 -51.48 7.56 17.84
C ALA A 8 -52.49 7.26 16.73
N LEU A 9 -52.08 6.59 15.66
CA LEU A 9 -52.99 5.95 14.73
C LEU A 9 -52.50 4.52 14.46
N THR A 10 -53.22 3.59 15.03
CA THR A 10 -53.28 2.18 14.76
C THR A 10 -54.22 1.91 13.56
N SER A 11 -53.90 0.93 12.74
CA SER A 11 -54.85 0.07 11.96
C SER A 11 -54.16 -0.39 10.67
N ALA A 12 -54.28 -1.56 10.13
CA ALA A 12 -54.87 -2.85 10.47
C ALA A 12 -54.37 -3.84 9.39
N MET A 13 -54.12 -5.04 9.80
CA MET A 13 -53.88 -6.20 8.91
C MET A 13 -55.12 -6.48 8.05
N VAL A 14 -54.91 -6.77 6.77
CA VAL A 14 -55.87 -7.58 5.99
C VAL A 14 -55.08 -8.72 5.33
N LEU A 15 -55.30 -9.92 5.85
CA LEU A 15 -55.05 -11.17 5.17
C LEU A 15 -56.16 -11.42 4.13
N SER A 16 -55.75 -11.76 2.92
CA SER A 16 -56.66 -12.47 1.99
C SER A 16 -55.88 -13.65 1.35
N LEU A 17 -56.18 -14.84 1.83
CA LEU A 17 -55.97 -16.10 1.10
C LEU A 17 -57.06 -16.22 0.02
N ALA A 18 -56.67 -16.51 -1.20
CA ALA A 18 -57.51 -17.20 -2.16
C ALA A 18 -56.66 -18.18 -2.96
N ALA A 19 -57.07 -19.41 -2.86
CA ALA A 19 -56.50 -20.59 -3.51
C ALA A 19 -57.18 -20.84 -4.86
N CYS A 20 -56.46 -21.63 -5.68
CA CYS A 20 -56.90 -22.56 -6.73
C CYS A 20 -57.00 -22.07 -8.17
N GLY A 21 -56.29 -22.81 -9.02
CA GLY A 21 -56.79 -23.26 -10.32
C GLY A 21 -55.77 -23.13 -11.46
N GLY A 22 -55.20 -24.27 -11.87
CA GLY A 22 -54.15 -24.44 -12.85
C GLY A 22 -54.46 -24.00 -14.27
N SER A 23 -53.42 -23.77 -15.03
CA SER A 23 -53.18 -24.33 -16.37
C SER A 23 -51.83 -23.88 -16.91
N SER A 24 -51.14 -24.84 -17.50
CA SER A 24 -49.82 -24.73 -18.11
C SER A 24 -49.78 -23.67 -19.24
N SER A 25 -48.78 -22.78 -19.18
CA SER A 25 -48.18 -22.22 -20.40
C SER A 25 -46.76 -21.82 -20.08
N ASP A 26 -45.82 -22.46 -20.79
CA ASP A 26 -44.38 -22.17 -20.80
C ASP A 26 -44.13 -20.68 -21.14
N THR A 27 -43.82 -19.91 -20.11
CA THR A 27 -43.20 -18.61 -20.32
C THR A 27 -41.78 -18.73 -19.74
N LYS A 28 -40.80 -18.86 -20.63
CA LYS A 28 -39.39 -18.65 -20.31
C LYS A 28 -39.25 -17.25 -19.69
N THR A 29 -39.33 -17.19 -18.39
CA THR A 29 -38.82 -16.02 -17.66
C THR A 29 -37.31 -16.17 -17.71
N SER A 30 -36.67 -15.37 -18.53
CA SER A 30 -35.24 -15.08 -18.43
C SER A 30 -35.04 -14.43 -17.06
N ASP A 31 -34.63 -15.25 -16.12
CA ASP A 31 -34.13 -14.85 -14.81
C ASP A 31 -32.71 -14.27 -15.04
N ASP A 32 -32.69 -13.01 -15.47
CA ASP A 32 -31.50 -12.20 -15.57
C ASP A 32 -31.23 -11.64 -14.16
N SER A 33 -31.12 -12.55 -13.19
CA SER A 33 -30.48 -12.24 -11.94
C SER A 33 -29.01 -11.98 -12.28
N LYS A 34 -28.65 -10.69 -12.49
CA LYS A 34 -27.29 -10.22 -12.36
C LYS A 34 -26.77 -10.73 -11.02
N LYS A 35 -26.08 -11.87 -11.07
CA LYS A 35 -25.20 -12.32 -10.01
C LYS A 35 -24.22 -11.17 -9.84
N ALA A 36 -24.33 -10.41 -8.75
CA ALA A 36 -23.34 -9.40 -8.42
C ALA A 36 -21.98 -10.11 -8.52
N SER A 37 -21.18 -9.74 -9.49
CA SER A 37 -19.85 -10.29 -9.64
C SER A 37 -19.05 -9.82 -8.42
N ASN A 38 -18.52 -10.74 -7.62
CA ASN A 38 -17.62 -10.43 -6.53
C ASN A 38 -16.23 -10.03 -7.06
N SER A 39 -16.14 -9.52 -8.29
CA SER A 39 -14.92 -9.10 -8.95
C SER A 39 -14.60 -7.66 -8.57
N ASP A 40 -13.46 -7.47 -7.93
CA ASP A 40 -12.94 -6.12 -7.65
C ASP A 40 -12.47 -5.42 -8.94
N VAL A 41 -12.06 -6.17 -9.97
CA VAL A 41 -11.78 -5.63 -11.31
C VAL A 41 -13.02 -4.94 -11.89
N GLU A 42 -14.18 -5.60 -11.86
CA GLU A 42 -15.42 -4.99 -12.34
C GLU A 42 -15.87 -3.82 -11.45
N TYR A 43 -15.71 -3.94 -10.13
CA TYR A 43 -16.00 -2.85 -9.19
C TYR A 43 -15.17 -1.58 -9.50
N VAL A 44 -13.86 -1.72 -9.73
CA VAL A 44 -12.97 -0.60 -10.07
C VAL A 44 -13.34 0.01 -11.43
N LYS A 45 -13.66 -0.83 -12.42
CA LYS A 45 -14.12 -0.37 -13.75
C LYS A 45 -15.44 0.38 -13.69
N ASP A 46 -16.42 -0.13 -12.95
CA ASP A 46 -17.72 0.52 -12.79
C ASP A 46 -17.60 1.85 -12.04
N LYS A 47 -16.68 1.94 -11.07
CA LYS A 47 -16.37 3.16 -10.32
C LYS A 47 -15.61 4.20 -11.17
N GLY A 48 -14.82 3.74 -12.14
CA GLY A 48 -14.00 4.59 -13.01
C GLY A 48 -12.66 5.03 -12.42
N THR A 49 -12.30 4.55 -11.22
CA THR A 49 -11.06 4.90 -10.52
C THR A 49 -10.46 3.70 -9.81
N LEU A 50 -9.11 3.62 -9.80
CA LEU A 50 -8.32 2.76 -8.93
C LEU A 50 -7.76 3.65 -7.81
N VAL A 51 -8.20 3.46 -6.58
CA VAL A 51 -7.71 4.22 -5.42
C VAL A 51 -6.53 3.49 -4.80
N VAL A 52 -5.37 4.15 -4.79
CA VAL A 52 -4.08 3.62 -4.35
C VAL A 52 -3.73 4.23 -3.00
N GLY A 53 -3.58 3.41 -1.96
CA GLY A 53 -3.10 3.81 -0.64
C GLY A 53 -1.58 3.84 -0.61
N ILE A 54 -1.02 4.98 -0.17
CA ILE A 54 0.41 5.29 -0.17
C ILE A 54 0.83 6.05 1.08
N THR A 55 2.15 6.14 1.31
CA THR A 55 2.82 7.14 2.15
C THR A 55 3.87 7.87 1.30
N ASP A 56 4.43 8.98 1.79
CA ASP A 56 5.52 9.68 1.12
C ASP A 56 6.80 8.83 1.19
N PHE A 57 7.19 8.28 0.05
CA PHE A 57 8.27 7.31 -0.09
C PHE A 57 9.03 7.48 -1.42
N GLU A 58 9.98 8.43 -1.51
CA GLU A 58 10.87 8.54 -2.66
C GLU A 58 11.84 7.32 -2.70
N PRO A 59 12.04 6.66 -3.87
CA PRO A 59 11.61 7.01 -5.21
C PRO A 59 10.36 6.27 -5.71
N MET A 60 9.59 5.64 -4.80
CA MET A 60 8.43 4.81 -5.17
C MET A 60 7.17 5.66 -5.37
N ASP A 61 6.81 6.48 -4.38
CA ASP A 61 5.67 7.40 -4.41
C ASP A 61 6.02 8.68 -3.67
N TYR A 62 6.09 9.80 -4.38
CA TYR A 62 6.41 11.09 -3.80
C TYR A 62 5.85 12.23 -4.65
N LYS A 63 5.81 13.43 -4.10
CA LYS A 63 5.28 14.60 -4.82
C LYS A 63 6.38 15.39 -5.51
N ASN A 64 6.10 15.76 -6.77
CA ASN A 64 6.95 16.68 -7.50
C ASN A 64 6.66 18.16 -7.10
N ASP A 65 7.40 19.12 -7.69
CA ASP A 65 7.23 20.56 -7.46
C ASP A 65 5.82 21.10 -7.80
N LYS A 66 4.97 20.31 -8.47
CA LYS A 66 3.60 20.66 -8.85
C LYS A 66 2.55 19.98 -7.96
N ASP A 67 2.99 19.34 -6.87
CA ASP A 67 2.11 18.56 -5.98
C ASP A 67 1.44 17.35 -6.67
N GLU A 68 2.08 16.81 -7.72
CA GLU A 68 1.63 15.61 -8.42
C GLU A 68 2.38 14.39 -7.89
N TRP A 69 1.68 13.32 -7.60
CA TRP A 69 2.31 12.04 -7.23
C TRP A 69 3.07 11.45 -8.42
N ILE A 70 4.35 11.19 -8.21
CA ILE A 70 5.28 10.55 -9.14
C ILE A 70 6.09 9.48 -8.39
N GLY A 71 6.89 8.73 -9.11
CA GLY A 71 7.69 7.65 -8.56
C GLY A 71 7.46 6.35 -9.34
N PHE A 72 8.26 5.35 -9.05
CA PHE A 72 8.18 4.09 -9.77
C PHE A 72 6.81 3.43 -9.56
N ASP A 73 6.36 3.30 -8.32
CA ASP A 73 5.06 2.69 -7.98
C ASP A 73 3.90 3.55 -8.47
N ALA A 74 3.97 4.87 -8.26
CA ALA A 74 2.93 5.79 -8.72
C ALA A 74 2.73 5.72 -10.24
N ASP A 75 3.80 5.71 -11.03
CA ASP A 75 3.70 5.68 -12.49
C ASP A 75 3.26 4.30 -13.01
N MET A 76 3.69 3.20 -12.35
CA MET A 76 3.21 1.86 -12.64
C MET A 76 1.72 1.71 -12.30
N ALA A 77 1.26 2.28 -11.17
CA ALA A 77 -0.15 2.29 -10.78
C ALA A 77 -1.03 3.06 -11.78
N LYS A 78 -0.58 4.24 -12.24
CA LYS A 78 -1.25 4.99 -13.31
C LYS A 78 -1.32 4.18 -14.62
N ALA A 79 -0.23 3.49 -15.00
CA ALA A 79 -0.20 2.67 -16.19
C ALA A 79 -1.13 1.45 -16.07
N PHE A 80 -1.21 0.83 -14.90
CA PHE A 80 -2.14 -0.26 -14.62
C PHE A 80 -3.58 0.21 -14.66
N ALA A 81 -3.94 1.31 -13.97
CA ALA A 81 -5.27 1.89 -14.01
C ALA A 81 -5.72 2.17 -15.45
N LYS A 82 -4.85 2.79 -16.25
CA LYS A 82 -5.09 3.03 -17.68
C LYS A 82 -5.33 1.73 -18.46
N SER A 83 -4.63 0.64 -18.14
CA SER A 83 -4.86 -0.67 -18.78
C SER A 83 -6.23 -1.26 -18.46
N LEU A 84 -6.82 -0.89 -17.33
CA LEU A 84 -8.19 -1.24 -16.94
C LEU A 84 -9.24 -0.29 -17.55
N GLY A 85 -8.81 0.84 -18.14
CA GLY A 85 -9.69 1.88 -18.66
C GLY A 85 -10.22 2.84 -17.59
N VAL A 86 -9.51 3.01 -16.47
CA VAL A 86 -9.86 3.88 -15.35
C VAL A 86 -8.71 4.83 -15.01
N ASP A 87 -8.97 5.83 -14.16
CA ASP A 87 -7.96 6.72 -13.63
C ASP A 87 -7.39 6.19 -12.31
N ALA A 88 -6.13 6.55 -11.98
CA ALA A 88 -5.53 6.29 -10.68
C ALA A 88 -5.76 7.50 -9.76
N GLU A 89 -6.19 7.26 -8.53
CA GLU A 89 -6.32 8.24 -7.46
C GLU A 89 -5.41 7.80 -6.31
N PHE A 90 -4.62 8.72 -5.74
CA PHE A 90 -3.68 8.43 -4.66
C PHE A 90 -4.19 9.02 -3.35
N VAL A 91 -4.19 8.21 -2.30
CA VAL A 91 -4.63 8.59 -0.96
C VAL A 91 -3.50 8.27 0.02
N GLU A 92 -3.02 9.30 0.74
CA GLU A 92 -2.11 9.10 1.86
C GLU A 92 -2.87 8.43 3.00
N ILE A 93 -2.31 7.33 3.51
CA ILE A 93 -2.89 6.55 4.61
C ILE A 93 -1.91 6.47 5.77
N ASP A 94 -2.42 6.24 6.97
CA ASP A 94 -1.59 5.72 8.06
C ASP A 94 -1.21 4.28 7.71
N TRP A 95 0.09 4.02 7.58
CA TRP A 95 0.58 2.71 7.10
C TRP A 95 0.14 1.54 7.98
N ASP A 96 0.01 1.76 9.26
CA ASP A 96 -0.51 0.76 10.22
C ASP A 96 -1.96 0.36 9.93
N ASN A 97 -2.75 1.25 9.33
CA ASN A 97 -4.16 1.04 9.00
C ASN A 97 -4.42 0.43 7.61
N LYS A 98 -3.39 0.12 6.82
CA LYS A 98 -3.51 -0.33 5.42
C LYS A 98 -4.50 -1.48 5.16
N VAL A 99 -4.58 -2.47 6.07
CA VAL A 99 -5.53 -3.59 5.95
C VAL A 99 -6.97 -3.10 6.18
N MET A 100 -7.16 -2.26 7.20
CA MET A 100 -8.48 -1.69 7.51
C MET A 100 -9.00 -0.79 6.38
N GLU A 101 -8.12 0.00 5.76
CA GLU A 101 -8.48 0.85 4.61
C GLU A 101 -8.89 0.02 3.39
N LEU A 102 -8.20 -1.10 3.11
CA LEU A 102 -8.59 -2.05 2.07
C LEU A 102 -9.96 -2.69 2.36
N ASP A 103 -10.16 -3.21 3.56
CA ASP A 103 -11.40 -3.88 3.95
C ASP A 103 -12.59 -2.89 3.96
N GLY A 104 -12.34 -1.65 4.36
CA GLY A 104 -13.31 -0.55 4.34
C GLY A 104 -13.62 -0.02 2.94
N LYS A 105 -12.88 -0.44 1.90
CA LYS A 105 -12.98 0.06 0.52
C LYS A 105 -12.71 1.56 0.39
N THR A 106 -11.95 2.14 1.31
CA THR A 106 -11.44 3.51 1.21
C THR A 106 -10.36 3.56 0.12
N ILE A 107 -9.57 2.48 0.03
CA ILE A 107 -8.59 2.23 -1.03
C ILE A 107 -8.88 0.89 -1.73
N ASP A 108 -8.39 0.73 -2.96
CA ASP A 108 -8.51 -0.51 -3.73
C ASP A 108 -7.26 -1.35 -3.67
N CYS A 109 -6.10 -0.72 -3.52
CA CYS A 109 -4.82 -1.39 -3.32
C CYS A 109 -3.90 -0.59 -2.41
N VAL A 110 -2.93 -1.29 -1.82
CA VAL A 110 -1.74 -0.72 -1.17
C VAL A 110 -0.57 -0.95 -2.12
N TRP A 111 -0.04 0.13 -2.68
CA TRP A 111 1.06 0.05 -3.64
C TRP A 111 2.08 1.15 -3.34
N ASN A 112 3.07 0.84 -2.48
CA ASN A 112 4.00 1.80 -1.90
C ASN A 112 5.23 1.07 -1.35
N GLY A 113 5.96 0.34 -2.21
CA GLY A 113 7.10 -0.44 -1.76
C GLY A 113 6.75 -1.42 -0.63
N MET A 114 5.56 -2.02 -0.68
CA MET A 114 5.07 -2.83 0.44
C MET A 114 5.79 -4.16 0.54
N THR A 115 6.47 -4.39 1.68
CA THR A 115 7.16 -5.65 1.97
C THR A 115 6.18 -6.80 2.13
N LEU A 116 6.42 -7.89 1.39
CA LEU A 116 5.64 -9.13 1.44
C LEU A 116 6.00 -9.96 2.69
N THR A 117 5.59 -9.49 3.86
CA THR A 117 5.72 -10.25 5.11
C THR A 117 4.66 -11.35 5.21
N ASP A 118 4.86 -12.32 6.11
CA ASP A 118 3.86 -13.35 6.39
C ASP A 118 2.52 -12.76 6.86
N GLU A 119 2.58 -11.66 7.61
CA GLU A 119 1.40 -10.92 8.07
C GLU A 119 0.63 -10.32 6.90
N VAL A 120 1.31 -9.56 6.03
CA VAL A 120 0.73 -8.94 4.84
C VAL A 120 0.12 -9.99 3.91
N THR A 121 0.87 -11.05 3.58
CA THR A 121 0.40 -12.10 2.66
C THR A 121 -0.74 -12.95 3.23
N SER A 122 -0.87 -13.00 4.57
CA SER A 122 -2.01 -13.65 5.23
C SER A 122 -3.26 -12.76 5.25
N ALA A 123 -3.11 -11.45 5.34
CA ALA A 123 -4.21 -10.49 5.43
C ALA A 123 -4.77 -10.07 4.06
N MET A 124 -3.94 -10.01 3.03
CA MET A 124 -4.25 -9.46 1.71
C MET A 124 -4.15 -10.50 0.58
N ALA A 125 -4.74 -10.21 -0.57
CA ALA A 125 -4.40 -10.82 -1.84
C ALA A 125 -3.22 -10.04 -2.43
N CYS A 126 -2.03 -10.62 -2.45
CA CYS A 126 -0.82 -9.95 -2.89
C CYS A 126 -0.39 -10.40 -4.30
N THR A 127 0.26 -9.50 -5.03
CA THR A 127 0.94 -9.85 -6.27
C THR A 127 2.16 -10.74 -6.01
N SER A 128 2.73 -11.28 -7.08
CA SER A 128 4.12 -11.71 -7.09
C SER A 128 5.04 -10.54 -6.77
N ALA A 129 6.23 -10.84 -6.23
CA ALA A 129 7.20 -9.81 -5.93
C ALA A 129 7.71 -9.12 -7.22
N TYR A 130 7.86 -7.79 -7.19
CA TYR A 130 8.34 -7.01 -8.33
C TYR A 130 9.69 -6.34 -8.10
N CYS A 131 10.08 -6.06 -6.84
CA CYS A 131 11.38 -5.49 -6.47
C CYS A 131 12.01 -6.20 -5.28
N ASN A 132 13.34 -6.24 -5.24
CA ASN A 132 14.11 -6.58 -4.05
C ASN A 132 14.33 -5.31 -3.22
N ASN A 133 14.41 -5.47 -1.90
CA ASN A 133 14.72 -4.40 -0.95
C ASN A 133 15.42 -4.97 0.30
N ALA A 134 15.78 -4.08 1.22
CA ALA A 134 16.30 -4.38 2.55
C ALA A 134 15.84 -3.30 3.53
N GLN A 135 15.76 -3.62 4.81
CA GLN A 135 15.67 -2.62 5.87
C GLN A 135 17.08 -2.23 6.32
N VAL A 136 17.41 -0.94 6.28
CA VAL A 136 18.74 -0.43 6.59
C VAL A 136 18.71 0.59 7.71
N VAL A 137 19.77 0.60 8.50
CA VAL A 137 19.98 1.58 9.57
C VAL A 137 20.62 2.83 8.99
N VAL A 138 19.98 3.98 9.22
CA VAL A 138 20.50 5.30 8.86
C VAL A 138 20.95 6.03 10.12
N VAL A 139 22.15 6.59 10.07
CA VAL A 139 22.78 7.32 11.18
C VAL A 139 23.45 8.59 10.66
N PRO A 140 23.80 9.57 11.53
CA PRO A 140 24.67 10.69 11.16
C PRO A 140 26.01 10.18 10.60
N SER A 141 26.45 10.76 9.46
CA SER A 141 27.66 10.31 8.73
C SER A 141 28.93 10.37 9.56
N ASP A 142 29.03 11.35 10.48
CA ASP A 142 30.18 11.52 11.38
C ASP A 142 30.25 10.46 12.49
N LYS A 143 29.17 9.70 12.67
CA LYS A 143 29.10 8.61 13.66
C LYS A 143 29.13 7.21 13.00
N ALA A 144 29.06 7.13 11.68
CA ALA A 144 28.86 5.87 10.95
C ALA A 144 29.88 4.78 11.30
N ASP A 145 31.16 5.13 11.46
CA ASP A 145 32.23 4.20 11.79
C ASP A 145 32.00 3.41 13.09
N LYS A 146 31.11 3.90 13.98
CA LYS A 146 30.77 3.26 15.24
C LYS A 146 29.67 2.22 15.10
N TYR A 147 28.89 2.27 14.03
CA TYR A 147 27.63 1.54 13.89
C TYR A 147 27.66 0.67 12.63
N GLN A 148 28.56 -0.33 12.62
CA GLN A 148 28.83 -1.19 11.47
C GLN A 148 28.29 -2.62 11.63
N ASP A 149 27.77 -2.96 12.81
CA ASP A 149 27.19 -4.28 13.11
C ASP A 149 26.03 -4.14 14.10
N LYS A 150 25.22 -5.21 14.22
CA LYS A 150 24.04 -5.22 15.11
C LYS A 150 24.38 -5.01 16.58
N ASP A 151 25.55 -5.47 17.03
CA ASP A 151 25.94 -5.32 18.43
C ASP A 151 26.18 -3.87 18.83
N SER A 152 26.68 -3.07 17.89
CA SER A 152 26.95 -1.63 18.08
C SER A 152 25.69 -0.77 18.13
N LEU A 153 24.53 -1.32 17.72
CA LEU A 153 23.26 -0.59 17.62
C LEU A 153 22.41 -0.61 18.90
N LYS A 154 22.74 -1.46 19.87
CA LYS A 154 21.88 -1.81 21.02
C LYS A 154 21.46 -0.65 21.91
N ASP A 155 22.32 0.38 22.00
CA ASP A 155 22.10 1.52 22.89
C ASP A 155 21.51 2.75 22.12
N LEU A 156 21.15 2.58 20.83
CA LEU A 156 20.57 3.64 20.04
C LEU A 156 19.04 3.71 20.23
N SER A 157 18.51 4.94 20.19
CA SER A 157 17.09 5.19 19.99
C SER A 157 16.79 5.32 18.51
N PHE A 158 15.82 4.55 18.04
CA PHE A 158 15.43 4.51 16.62
C PHE A 158 14.15 5.27 16.35
N ALA A 159 14.04 5.90 15.17
CA ALA A 159 12.77 6.31 14.58
C ALA A 159 12.41 5.32 13.46
N VAL A 160 11.15 4.89 13.41
CA VAL A 160 10.62 3.95 12.41
C VAL A 160 9.18 4.29 12.05
N GLU A 161 8.76 4.03 10.82
CA GLU A 161 7.36 4.18 10.43
C GLU A 161 6.50 3.11 11.10
N SER A 162 5.38 3.53 11.72
CA SER A 162 4.43 2.66 12.40
C SER A 162 3.84 1.59 11.45
N GLY A 163 3.79 0.33 11.88
CA GLY A 163 3.26 -0.79 11.08
C GLY A 163 4.12 -1.21 9.89
N SER A 164 5.37 -0.70 9.80
CA SER A 164 6.32 -1.01 8.72
C SER A 164 7.12 -2.28 8.97
N ALA A 165 7.83 -2.74 7.93
CA ALA A 165 8.85 -3.78 8.06
C ALA A 165 10.03 -3.32 8.90
N GLY A 166 10.36 -2.03 8.86
CA GLY A 166 11.40 -1.40 9.69
C GLY A 166 11.07 -1.47 11.18
N GLU A 167 9.85 -1.13 11.59
CA GLU A 167 9.40 -1.28 12.97
C GLU A 167 9.51 -2.74 13.44
N LYS A 168 9.08 -3.68 12.60
CA LYS A 168 9.17 -5.10 12.91
C LYS A 168 10.62 -5.57 13.06
N ALA A 169 11.53 -5.07 12.23
CA ALA A 169 12.95 -5.41 12.30
C ALA A 169 13.57 -4.88 13.62
N VAL A 170 13.32 -3.63 13.98
CA VAL A 170 13.83 -2.98 15.21
C VAL A 170 13.28 -3.67 16.45
N SER A 171 11.95 -3.90 16.47
CA SER A 171 11.28 -4.61 17.58
C SER A 171 11.79 -6.04 17.74
N GLY A 172 12.03 -6.74 16.61
CA GLY A 172 12.56 -8.12 16.61
C GLY A 172 13.98 -8.24 17.20
N GLU A 173 14.81 -7.21 17.03
CA GLU A 173 16.15 -7.12 17.65
C GLU A 173 16.10 -6.63 19.10
N GLY A 174 14.94 -6.14 19.57
CA GLY A 174 14.75 -5.62 20.93
C GLY A 174 15.37 -4.24 21.15
N TYR A 175 15.53 -3.45 20.08
CA TYR A 175 16.03 -2.07 20.17
C TYR A 175 14.94 -1.11 20.67
N ASP A 176 15.35 0.01 21.29
CA ASP A 176 14.44 1.09 21.70
C ASP A 176 14.04 1.94 20.49
N TYR A 177 12.75 2.22 20.30
CA TYR A 177 12.28 2.99 19.16
C TYR A 177 11.06 3.86 19.44
N THR A 178 10.91 4.89 18.61
CA THR A 178 9.72 5.72 18.48
C THR A 178 9.10 5.49 17.12
N ALA A 179 7.81 5.13 17.10
CA ALA A 179 7.05 5.01 15.87
C ALA A 179 6.61 6.40 15.38
N VAL A 180 6.79 6.68 14.10
CA VAL A 180 6.42 7.92 13.41
C VAL A 180 5.47 7.62 12.24
N SER A 181 4.94 8.65 11.58
CA SER A 181 3.89 8.48 10.56
C SER A 181 4.43 8.00 9.21
N SER A 182 5.69 8.30 8.88
CA SER A 182 6.34 7.92 7.62
C SER A 182 7.84 7.68 7.79
N GLN A 183 8.45 7.00 6.82
CA GLN A 183 9.91 6.86 6.78
C GLN A 183 10.61 8.21 6.57
N SER A 184 10.00 9.14 5.84
CA SER A 184 10.49 10.52 5.72
C SER A 184 10.53 11.23 7.07
N ASP A 185 9.52 11.04 7.93
CA ASP A 185 9.54 11.56 9.30
C ASP A 185 10.67 10.92 10.14
N ALA A 186 10.92 9.62 9.96
CA ALA A 186 12.03 8.95 10.63
C ALA A 186 13.40 9.55 10.25
N LEU A 187 13.62 9.90 8.98
CA LEU A 187 14.83 10.62 8.54
C LEU A 187 14.91 12.03 9.15
N MET A 188 13.79 12.74 9.27
CA MET A 188 13.74 14.06 9.92
C MET A 188 14.12 13.98 11.39
N GLU A 189 13.66 12.96 12.13
CA GLU A 189 14.03 12.74 13.54
C GLU A 189 15.55 12.59 13.71
N VAL A 190 16.20 11.80 12.85
CA VAL A 190 17.66 11.63 12.88
C VAL A 190 18.39 12.91 12.49
N ALA A 191 17.92 13.60 11.45
CA ALA A 191 18.52 14.87 11.01
C ALA A 191 18.39 15.97 12.07
N ALA A 192 17.29 15.98 12.82
CA ALA A 192 17.06 16.90 13.95
C ALA A 192 17.83 16.51 15.22
N GLY A 193 18.33 15.27 15.31
CA GLY A 193 19.02 14.72 16.49
C GLY A 193 18.07 14.35 17.63
N THR A 194 16.79 14.14 17.37
CA THR A 194 15.77 13.66 18.31
C THR A 194 15.78 12.14 18.44
N SER A 195 16.21 11.44 17.40
CA SER A 195 16.55 10.02 17.41
C SER A 195 18.01 9.82 16.98
N ASP A 196 18.66 8.75 17.48
CA ASP A 196 20.06 8.45 17.13
C ASP A 196 20.18 7.83 15.75
N ALA A 197 19.19 7.05 15.35
CA ALA A 197 19.14 6.32 14.09
C ALA A 197 17.70 6.20 13.56
N ALA A 198 17.56 5.86 12.28
CA ALA A 198 16.31 5.41 11.69
C ALA A 198 16.47 4.03 11.06
N VAL A 199 15.39 3.28 10.92
CA VAL A 199 15.33 2.12 10.02
C VAL A 199 14.33 2.41 8.93
N ILE A 200 14.83 2.38 7.69
CA ILE A 200 14.07 2.67 6.48
C ILE A 200 14.43 1.65 5.38
N ASP A 201 13.69 1.71 4.31
CA ASP A 201 13.94 0.93 3.10
C ASP A 201 15.23 1.34 2.38
N LEU A 202 16.00 0.36 1.90
CA LEU A 202 17.25 0.60 1.18
C LEU A 202 17.05 1.46 -0.06
N LEU A 203 15.93 1.26 -0.80
CA LEU A 203 15.64 2.07 -1.99
C LEU A 203 15.41 3.53 -1.62
N MET A 204 14.72 3.82 -0.52
CA MET A 204 14.57 5.17 0.01
C MET A 204 15.91 5.75 0.47
N ALA A 205 16.70 4.97 1.21
CA ALA A 205 18.03 5.41 1.63
C ALA A 205 18.92 5.77 0.41
N GLY A 206 18.85 5.00 -0.66
CA GLY A 206 19.58 5.27 -1.90
C GLY A 206 19.16 6.56 -2.61
N ALA A 207 17.88 6.96 -2.49
CA ALA A 207 17.37 8.19 -3.10
C ALA A 207 17.59 9.43 -2.22
N MET A 208 17.41 9.32 -0.90
CA MET A 208 17.29 10.48 -0.01
C MET A 208 18.49 10.70 0.89
N VAL A 209 19.40 9.72 1.07
CA VAL A 209 20.47 9.76 2.06
C VAL A 209 21.85 9.82 1.40
N GLY A 210 22.71 10.73 1.88
CA GLY A 210 24.08 10.87 1.43
C GLY A 210 24.33 12.11 0.56
N LYS A 211 25.54 12.22 0.05
CA LYS A 211 25.99 13.41 -0.68
C LYS A 211 25.15 13.70 -1.92
N GLY A 212 24.65 14.92 -2.01
CA GLY A 212 23.85 15.41 -3.15
C GLY A 212 22.35 15.12 -3.02
N THR A 213 21.90 14.63 -1.87
CA THR A 213 20.50 14.35 -1.55
C THR A 213 19.96 15.33 -0.50
N GLY A 214 18.68 15.17 -0.10
CA GLY A 214 18.07 15.98 0.96
C GLY A 214 18.70 15.78 2.34
N TYR A 215 19.36 14.65 2.58
CA TYR A 215 20.00 14.29 3.85
C TYR A 215 21.50 13.99 3.68
N GLU A 216 22.26 15.01 3.24
CA GLU A 216 23.71 14.89 2.97
C GLU A 216 24.55 14.46 4.18
N ASN A 217 24.09 14.78 5.39
CA ASN A 217 24.79 14.51 6.64
C ASN A 217 24.40 13.16 7.26
N LEU A 218 23.54 12.39 6.58
CA LEU A 218 23.17 11.03 6.99
C LEU A 218 23.83 10.00 6.06
N THR A 219 23.94 8.78 6.54
CA THR A 219 24.38 7.62 5.76
C THR A 219 23.72 6.36 6.30
N HIS A 220 23.53 5.36 5.45
CA HIS A 220 23.12 4.02 5.90
C HIS A 220 24.33 3.16 6.21
N THR A 221 24.18 2.24 7.15
CA THR A 221 25.28 1.37 7.62
C THR A 221 24.88 -0.11 7.61
N VAL A 222 24.08 -0.57 8.58
CA VAL A 222 23.75 -1.98 8.77
C VAL A 222 22.47 -2.33 8.01
N GLU A 223 22.53 -3.43 7.25
CA GLU A 223 21.34 -4.06 6.68
C GLU A 223 20.78 -5.06 7.72
N LEU A 224 19.54 -4.83 8.16
CA LEU A 224 18.89 -5.66 9.17
C LEU A 224 18.19 -6.87 8.55
N THR A 225 17.52 -6.68 7.40
CA THR A 225 16.76 -7.71 6.68
C THR A 225 16.91 -7.55 5.19
N THR A 226 16.73 -8.64 4.44
CA THR A 226 16.46 -8.62 3.00
C THR A 226 14.99 -8.93 2.76
N GLU A 227 14.35 -8.28 1.80
CA GLU A 227 12.93 -8.40 1.57
C GLU A 227 12.53 -8.17 0.12
N LYS A 228 11.24 -8.30 -0.17
CA LYS A 228 10.69 -8.10 -1.51
C LYS A 228 9.40 -7.31 -1.43
N TYR A 229 9.20 -6.43 -2.41
CA TYR A 229 7.97 -5.67 -2.55
C TYR A 229 6.93 -6.39 -3.39
N GLY A 230 5.68 -6.21 -3.00
CA GLY A 230 4.48 -6.58 -3.75
C GLY A 230 3.37 -5.57 -3.54
N VAL A 231 2.28 -5.73 -4.26
CA VAL A 231 1.08 -4.91 -4.15
C VAL A 231 0.00 -5.70 -3.44
N GLY A 232 -0.66 -5.08 -2.46
CA GLY A 232 -1.73 -5.67 -1.68
C GLY A 232 -3.11 -5.21 -2.11
N PHE A 233 -4.04 -6.15 -2.19
CA PHE A 233 -5.46 -5.93 -2.45
C PHE A 233 -6.30 -6.58 -1.36
N ARG A 234 -7.60 -6.26 -1.29
CA ARG A 234 -8.53 -6.97 -0.40
C ARG A 234 -8.40 -8.48 -0.54
N LYS A 235 -8.51 -9.18 0.56
CA LYS A 235 -8.39 -10.64 0.55
C LYS A 235 -9.42 -11.26 -0.41
N GLY A 236 -8.93 -12.08 -1.34
CA GLY A 236 -9.76 -12.72 -2.37
C GLY A 236 -10.06 -11.83 -3.59
N SER A 237 -9.45 -10.66 -3.70
CA SER A 237 -9.56 -9.79 -4.88
C SER A 237 -8.90 -10.41 -6.11
N ASP A 238 -9.54 -10.30 -7.25
CA ASP A 238 -9.01 -10.71 -8.57
C ASP A 238 -8.07 -9.66 -9.20
N LEU A 239 -7.94 -8.49 -8.57
CA LEU A 239 -7.02 -7.43 -9.01
C LEU A 239 -5.56 -7.86 -8.88
N ALA A 240 -5.20 -8.71 -7.91
CA ALA A 240 -3.84 -9.21 -7.74
C ALA A 240 -3.37 -10.02 -8.95
N ASP A 241 -4.21 -10.95 -9.44
CA ASP A 241 -3.93 -11.74 -10.64
C ASP A 241 -3.87 -10.84 -11.88
N LYS A 242 -4.78 -9.86 -11.96
CA LYS A 242 -4.82 -8.91 -13.07
C LYS A 242 -3.57 -8.02 -13.13
N LEU A 243 -3.06 -7.60 -11.98
CA LEU A 243 -1.82 -6.84 -11.89
C LEU A 243 -0.59 -7.71 -12.21
N ASN A 244 -0.57 -8.98 -11.81
CA ASN A 244 0.49 -9.92 -12.21
C ASN A 244 0.57 -10.08 -13.74
N GLU A 245 -0.57 -10.17 -14.45
CA GLU A 245 -0.62 -10.18 -15.92
C GLU A 245 -0.04 -8.88 -16.51
N PHE A 246 -0.37 -7.74 -15.91
CA PHE A 246 0.16 -6.45 -16.33
C PHE A 246 1.66 -6.34 -16.06
N PHE A 247 2.17 -6.76 -14.92
CA PHE A 247 3.61 -6.80 -14.62
C PHE A 247 4.37 -7.64 -15.64
N LYS A 248 3.88 -8.85 -15.94
CA LYS A 248 4.46 -9.71 -16.96
C LYS A 248 4.51 -9.02 -18.34
N THR A 249 3.43 -8.36 -18.73
CA THR A 249 3.35 -7.67 -20.02
C THR A 249 4.31 -6.50 -20.08
N SER A 250 4.31 -5.62 -19.06
CA SER A 250 5.14 -4.42 -19.00
C SER A 250 6.63 -4.73 -18.79
N TYR A 251 6.95 -5.85 -18.15
CA TYR A 251 8.33 -6.33 -18.06
C TYR A 251 8.84 -6.80 -19.43
N ASN A 252 8.03 -7.60 -20.16
CA ASN A 252 8.41 -8.18 -21.45
C ASN A 252 8.49 -7.13 -22.57
N ASP A 253 7.66 -6.09 -22.56
CA ASP A 253 7.71 -4.99 -23.53
C ASP A 253 8.75 -3.91 -23.17
N GLY A 254 9.36 -4.01 -21.98
CA GLY A 254 10.39 -3.11 -21.48
C GLY A 254 9.89 -1.81 -20.84
N SER A 255 8.57 -1.58 -20.80
CA SER A 255 8.01 -0.35 -20.20
C SER A 255 8.24 -0.26 -18.69
N MET A 256 8.12 -1.38 -17.97
CA MET A 256 8.43 -1.46 -16.54
C MET A 256 9.91 -1.14 -16.26
N LYS A 257 10.83 -1.69 -17.07
CA LYS A 257 12.26 -1.42 -16.92
C LYS A 257 12.59 0.04 -17.19
N LYS A 258 12.00 0.62 -18.25
CA LYS A 258 12.16 2.04 -18.57
C LYS A 258 11.66 2.94 -17.44
N CYS A 259 10.52 2.60 -16.83
CA CYS A 259 10.01 3.30 -15.66
C CYS A 259 11.02 3.22 -14.50
N ALA A 260 11.52 2.03 -14.20
CA ALA A 260 12.52 1.81 -13.15
C ALA A 260 13.83 2.60 -13.38
N GLU A 261 14.30 2.67 -14.63
CA GLU A 261 15.46 3.49 -15.02
C GLU A 261 15.23 4.99 -14.77
N THR A 262 13.98 5.47 -14.93
CA THR A 262 13.63 6.87 -14.66
C THR A 262 13.83 7.24 -13.19
N TYR A 263 13.55 6.30 -12.29
CA TYR A 263 13.60 6.48 -10.84
C TYR A 263 14.81 5.82 -10.16
N GLY A 264 15.75 5.25 -10.94
CA GLY A 264 17.00 4.68 -10.42
C GLY A 264 16.84 3.33 -9.71
N VAL A 265 15.71 2.63 -9.88
CA VAL A 265 15.42 1.35 -9.19
C VAL A 265 15.55 0.12 -10.08
N GLN A 266 16.11 0.26 -11.28
CA GLN A 266 16.22 -0.82 -12.28
C GLN A 266 16.98 -2.07 -11.77
N ASP A 267 17.97 -1.88 -10.89
CA ASP A 267 18.78 -2.97 -10.36
C ASP A 267 18.06 -3.79 -9.28
N ALA A 268 16.98 -3.22 -8.72
CA ALA A 268 16.13 -3.88 -7.75
C ALA A 268 15.01 -4.71 -8.40
N LEU A 269 14.72 -4.53 -9.70
CA LEU A 269 13.64 -5.23 -10.37
C LEU A 269 13.80 -6.75 -10.34
N ILE A 270 12.69 -7.44 -10.13
CA ILE A 270 12.56 -8.88 -10.24
C ILE A 270 11.94 -9.23 -11.60
N GLU A 271 12.50 -10.22 -12.28
CA GLU A 271 11.95 -10.74 -13.54
C GLU A 271 10.51 -11.24 -13.35
N GLN A 272 9.60 -10.78 -14.21
CA GLN A 272 8.17 -11.15 -14.18
C GLN A 272 7.89 -12.28 -15.19
N LYS A 273 7.53 -13.49 -14.68
CA LYS A 273 7.35 -14.72 -15.48
C LYS A 273 5.90 -15.08 -15.74
#